data_5a2adc358c15a14a61d0118eac03d33d
#
_entry.id   5a2adc358c15a14a61d0118eac03d33d
#
_cell.length_a   1.000
_cell.length_b   1.000
_cell.length_c   1.000
_cell.angle_alpha   90.00
_cell.angle_beta   90.00
_cell.angle_gamma   90.00
#
_symmetry.space_group_name_H-M   'P 1'
#
loop_
_entity.id
_entity.type
_entity.pdbx_description
1 polymer ?
#
loop_
_entity_poly.entity_id
_entity_poly.type
_entity_poly.pdbx_seq_one_letter_code
_entity_poly.pdbx_strand_id
1 'polypeptide(L)'
;MILQNVLHRPLRTLITAIAVAVEVTMVIMVVGLTSGLLLENAKRVEGVGADIMIQPPSASVFLAFSGAPMPIAIGEKLKELDYVQAVAPVLVQFNSVNGLDVVFGIDPASFTAVSNGFVFHSGHDLQNPNDILVDDIYAKAKKVKTGQSMHILDHDFHVAGVVEHGKGARLFVFLSTLQEMAGAHDKASIFYIKNDRTDHTPAVMDEVRQLLPRYEVRPLKDFISLMTSSNLPGLGAFINVMIGIAVVIGFLVIFLSMYTTVIERTREIGVLKSLGASKGYIVRIILSETTLLCLAGAIAGIGLSFLMRTVFIRLFPALSILITLNWVLRASAIAIIGGLLGASYPAWLASRKDPVEALAYE
;
A
#
# COMPACT_ATOMS: atom_id res chain seq x y z
N MET A 1 -20.17 38.00 -3.48
CA MET A 1 -19.96 38.14 -2.03
C MET A 1 -19.01 37.05 -1.48
N ILE A 2 -19.30 35.75 -1.64
CA ILE A 2 -18.43 34.66 -1.08
C ILE A 2 -17.04 34.66 -1.72
N LEU A 3 -16.93 34.76 -3.05
CA LEU A 3 -15.65 34.80 -3.77
C LEU A 3 -14.79 36.04 -3.41
N GLN A 4 -15.43 37.20 -3.18
CA GLN A 4 -14.75 38.43 -2.76
C GLN A 4 -14.18 38.29 -1.34
N ASN A 5 -14.90 37.62 -0.43
CA ASN A 5 -14.45 37.37 0.93
C ASN A 5 -13.20 36.49 1.00
N VAL A 6 -13.15 35.45 0.14
CA VAL A 6 -11.98 34.55 -0.01
C VAL A 6 -10.74 35.32 -0.52
N LEU A 7 -10.94 36.34 -1.36
CA LEU A 7 -9.87 37.17 -1.94
C LEU A 7 -9.41 38.30 -1.02
N HIS A 8 -10.21 38.74 -0.03
CA HIS A 8 -9.84 39.86 0.85
C HIS A 8 -8.80 39.48 1.92
N ARG A 9 -8.63 38.18 2.25
CA ARG A 9 -7.62 37.69 3.22
C ARG A 9 -6.89 36.47 2.67
N PRO A 10 -6.04 36.66 1.65
CA PRO A 10 -5.48 35.56 0.87
C PRO A 10 -4.60 34.62 1.71
N LEU A 11 -3.86 35.13 2.71
CA LEU A 11 -2.96 34.32 3.51
C LEU A 11 -3.71 33.27 4.36
N ARG A 12 -4.81 33.64 5.01
CA ARG A 12 -5.61 32.70 5.82
C ARG A 12 -6.32 31.66 4.95
N THR A 13 -6.95 32.12 3.88
CA THR A 13 -7.59 31.26 2.88
C THR A 13 -6.60 30.21 2.36
N LEU A 14 -5.39 30.68 2.05
CA LEU A 14 -4.31 29.80 1.57
C LEU A 14 -3.90 28.77 2.66
N ILE A 15 -3.69 29.20 3.91
CA ILE A 15 -3.34 28.29 5.01
C ILE A 15 -4.41 27.23 5.22
N THR A 16 -5.70 27.62 5.23
CA THR A 16 -6.80 26.66 5.39
C THR A 16 -6.90 25.72 4.22
N ALA A 17 -6.78 26.21 2.97
CA ALA A 17 -6.78 25.36 1.79
C ALA A 17 -5.58 24.41 1.76
N ILE A 18 -4.39 24.87 2.16
CA ILE A 18 -3.20 24.00 2.29
C ILE A 18 -3.42 22.93 3.34
N ALA A 19 -4.00 23.25 4.49
CA ALA A 19 -4.26 22.26 5.54
C ALA A 19 -5.19 21.13 5.01
N VAL A 20 -6.28 21.49 4.34
CA VAL A 20 -7.17 20.52 3.70
C VAL A 20 -6.45 19.74 2.59
N ALA A 21 -5.61 20.41 1.80
CA ALA A 21 -4.83 19.75 0.75
C ALA A 21 -3.85 18.72 1.34
N VAL A 22 -3.17 19.04 2.44
CA VAL A 22 -2.28 18.11 3.15
C VAL A 22 -3.06 16.93 3.73
N GLU A 23 -4.23 17.18 4.34
CA GLU A 23 -5.10 16.13 4.85
C GLU A 23 -5.51 15.14 3.75
N VAL A 24 -6.05 15.64 2.63
CA VAL A 24 -6.46 14.81 1.49
C VAL A 24 -5.28 14.07 0.90
N THR A 25 -4.14 14.75 0.74
CA THR A 25 -2.89 14.13 0.24
C THR A 25 -2.43 13.00 1.15
N MET A 26 -2.42 13.22 2.47
CA MET A 26 -2.00 12.22 3.43
C MET A 26 -2.88 10.97 3.39
N VAL A 27 -4.21 11.13 3.35
CA VAL A 27 -5.15 10.00 3.25
C VAL A 27 -4.92 9.23 1.95
N ILE A 28 -4.87 9.93 0.80
CA ILE A 28 -4.68 9.29 -0.52
C ILE A 28 -3.32 8.56 -0.58
N MET A 29 -2.25 9.17 -0.05
CA MET A 29 -0.91 8.60 -0.12
C MET A 29 -0.75 7.41 0.82
N VAL A 30 -1.25 7.47 2.06
CA VAL A 30 -1.18 6.34 3.02
C VAL A 30 -1.93 5.14 2.46
N VAL A 31 -3.17 5.35 2.02
CA VAL A 31 -3.98 4.26 1.45
C VAL A 31 -3.43 3.78 0.11
N GLY A 32 -3.01 4.72 -0.74
CA GLY A 32 -2.46 4.41 -2.06
C GLY A 32 -1.16 3.61 -1.99
N LEU A 33 -0.26 3.95 -1.07
CA LEU A 33 0.98 3.22 -0.83
C LEU A 33 0.68 1.81 -0.29
N THR A 34 -0.17 1.72 0.74
CA THR A 34 -0.53 0.42 1.33
C THR A 34 -1.20 -0.50 0.32
N SER A 35 -2.20 0.00 -0.41
CA SER A 35 -2.91 -0.78 -1.42
C SER A 35 -2.01 -1.16 -2.60
N GLY A 36 -1.11 -0.25 -3.00
CA GLY A 36 -0.14 -0.50 -4.06
C GLY A 36 0.84 -1.61 -3.69
N LEU A 37 1.42 -1.56 -2.49
CA LEU A 37 2.34 -2.60 -2.00
C LEU A 37 1.66 -3.96 -1.87
N LEU A 38 0.42 -4.00 -1.36
CA LEU A 38 -0.35 -5.23 -1.23
C LEU A 38 -0.64 -5.85 -2.60
N LEU A 39 -1.12 -5.05 -3.54
CA LEU A 39 -1.44 -5.52 -4.88
C LEU A 39 -0.19 -5.98 -5.63
N GLU A 40 0.93 -5.27 -5.50
CA GLU A 40 2.19 -5.66 -6.10
C GLU A 40 2.69 -6.99 -5.53
N ASN A 41 2.64 -7.14 -4.20
CA ASN A 41 3.02 -8.40 -3.55
C ASN A 41 2.12 -9.57 -4.01
N ALA A 42 0.81 -9.35 -4.08
CA ALA A 42 -0.13 -10.35 -4.56
C ALA A 42 0.15 -10.77 -6.00
N LYS A 43 0.32 -9.79 -6.91
CA LYS A 43 0.66 -10.05 -8.32
C LYS A 43 1.99 -10.77 -8.47
N ARG A 44 2.98 -10.44 -7.64
CA ARG A 44 4.29 -11.09 -7.67
C ARG A 44 4.20 -12.56 -7.26
N VAL A 45 3.44 -12.87 -6.21
CA VAL A 45 3.21 -14.25 -5.78
C VAL A 45 2.40 -15.03 -6.83
N GLU A 46 1.31 -14.46 -7.33
CA GLU A 46 0.48 -15.08 -8.37
C GLU A 46 1.26 -15.29 -9.68
N GLY A 47 2.13 -14.35 -10.02
CA GLY A 47 2.98 -14.42 -11.22
C GLY A 47 4.04 -15.52 -11.20
N VAL A 48 4.22 -16.23 -10.07
CA VAL A 48 4.98 -17.48 -10.05
C VAL A 48 4.39 -18.48 -11.05
N GLY A 49 3.08 -18.46 -11.28
CA GLY A 49 2.41 -19.30 -12.27
C GLY A 49 2.02 -20.69 -11.77
N ALA A 50 2.25 -20.98 -10.48
CA ALA A 50 1.75 -22.17 -9.83
C ALA A 50 0.22 -22.10 -9.64
N ASP A 51 -0.42 -23.25 -9.44
CA ASP A 51 -1.84 -23.34 -9.16
C ASP A 51 -2.11 -23.39 -7.65
N ILE A 52 -1.21 -24.03 -6.87
CA ILE A 52 -1.34 -24.20 -5.43
C ILE A 52 -0.03 -23.83 -4.76
N MET A 53 -0.16 -23.22 -3.57
CA MET A 53 0.94 -22.92 -2.67
C MET A 53 0.72 -23.63 -1.32
N ILE A 54 1.75 -24.32 -0.84
CA ILE A 54 1.74 -24.99 0.45
C ILE A 54 2.75 -24.30 1.36
N GLN A 55 2.29 -23.97 2.56
CA GLN A 55 3.10 -23.29 3.58
C GLN A 55 3.01 -23.99 4.93
N PRO A 56 3.98 -23.82 5.83
CA PRO A 56 3.89 -24.31 7.20
C PRO A 56 2.71 -23.67 7.94
N PRO A 57 2.23 -24.31 9.03
CA PRO A 57 1.21 -23.72 9.87
C PRO A 57 1.68 -22.37 10.43
N SER A 58 0.75 -21.42 10.56
CA SER A 58 1.01 -20.05 11.05
C SER A 58 1.87 -19.19 10.11
N ALA A 59 1.98 -19.56 8.82
CA ALA A 59 2.60 -18.71 7.83
C ALA A 59 1.88 -17.36 7.72
N SER A 60 2.65 -16.26 7.72
CA SER A 60 2.09 -14.93 7.53
C SER A 60 1.57 -14.77 6.10
N VAL A 61 0.28 -14.45 5.96
CA VAL A 61 -0.32 -14.14 4.65
C VAL A 61 0.36 -12.93 4.00
N PHE A 62 0.76 -11.95 4.80
CA PHE A 62 1.39 -10.72 4.32
C PHE A 62 2.81 -10.94 3.78
N LEU A 63 3.61 -11.70 4.53
CA LEU A 63 4.99 -11.98 4.15
C LEU A 63 5.12 -13.24 3.29
N ALA A 64 4.04 -14.03 3.20
CA ALA A 64 4.02 -15.36 2.56
C ALA A 64 5.05 -16.35 3.14
N PHE A 65 5.55 -16.08 4.36
CA PHE A 65 6.66 -16.83 4.96
C PHE A 65 6.37 -17.15 6.43
N SER A 66 6.81 -18.31 6.84
CA SER A 66 6.78 -18.74 8.23
C SER A 66 8.19 -19.10 8.69
N GLY A 67 8.43 -18.97 10.00
CA GLY A 67 9.72 -19.25 10.60
C GLY A 67 10.17 -20.71 10.62
N ALA A 68 9.33 -21.69 10.31
CA ALA A 68 9.66 -23.12 10.41
C ALA A 68 9.65 -23.78 9.03
N PRO A 69 10.81 -23.94 8.36
CA PRO A 69 10.88 -24.57 7.06
C PRO A 69 10.51 -26.06 7.11
N MET A 70 9.85 -26.54 6.05
CA MET A 70 9.35 -27.90 5.87
C MET A 70 10.43 -28.79 5.29
N PRO A 71 10.46 -30.13 5.62
CA PRO A 71 11.35 -31.06 4.96
C PRO A 71 11.12 -31.13 3.44
N ILE A 72 12.20 -31.12 2.65
CA ILE A 72 12.12 -31.17 1.18
C ILE A 72 11.48 -32.48 0.68
N ALA A 73 11.59 -33.58 1.45
CA ALA A 73 10.98 -34.87 1.17
C ALA A 73 9.46 -34.80 1.02
N ILE A 74 8.81 -33.76 1.54
CA ILE A 74 7.38 -33.52 1.29
C ILE A 74 7.15 -33.30 -0.21
N GLY A 75 8.04 -32.59 -0.89
CA GLY A 75 7.93 -32.33 -2.32
C GLY A 75 7.88 -33.59 -3.17
N GLU A 76 8.61 -34.64 -2.81
CA GLU A 76 8.57 -35.91 -3.52
C GLU A 76 7.21 -36.60 -3.40
N LYS A 77 6.62 -36.59 -2.19
CA LYS A 77 5.26 -37.12 -1.99
C LYS A 77 4.20 -36.34 -2.75
N LEU A 78 4.38 -35.02 -2.87
CA LEU A 78 3.46 -34.17 -3.62
C LEU A 78 3.52 -34.43 -5.13
N LYS A 79 4.67 -34.87 -5.67
CA LYS A 79 4.82 -35.26 -7.08
C LYS A 79 4.09 -36.54 -7.43
N GLU A 80 3.83 -37.42 -6.45
CA GLU A 80 3.14 -38.70 -6.62
C GLU A 80 1.61 -38.55 -6.67
N LEU A 81 1.07 -37.36 -6.33
CA LEU A 81 -0.37 -37.13 -6.35
C LEU A 81 -0.91 -37.05 -7.78
N ASP A 82 -2.14 -37.50 -7.96
CA ASP A 82 -2.84 -37.42 -9.23
C ASP A 82 -3.00 -35.94 -9.68
N TYR A 83 -2.90 -35.71 -10.99
CA TYR A 83 -3.04 -34.40 -11.63
C TYR A 83 -1.94 -33.37 -11.30
N VAL A 84 -0.91 -33.71 -10.52
CA VAL A 84 0.25 -32.88 -10.25
C VAL A 84 1.25 -33.01 -11.41
N GLN A 85 1.51 -31.89 -12.09
CA GLN A 85 2.49 -31.83 -13.19
C GLN A 85 3.90 -31.55 -12.70
N ALA A 86 4.06 -30.62 -11.78
CA ALA A 86 5.35 -30.22 -11.24
C ALA A 86 5.22 -29.67 -9.80
N VAL A 87 6.30 -29.87 -9.03
CA VAL A 87 6.44 -29.32 -7.66
C VAL A 87 7.79 -28.64 -7.54
N ALA A 88 7.79 -27.38 -7.10
CA ALA A 88 8.99 -26.61 -6.86
C ALA A 88 9.14 -26.25 -5.37
N PRO A 89 10.16 -26.76 -4.66
CA PRO A 89 10.53 -26.32 -3.34
C PRO A 89 11.21 -24.95 -3.43
N VAL A 90 10.84 -24.02 -2.54
CA VAL A 90 11.46 -22.70 -2.43
C VAL A 90 11.81 -22.44 -0.98
N LEU A 91 13.06 -22.07 -0.71
CA LEU A 91 13.47 -21.54 0.57
C LEU A 91 13.45 -20.03 0.51
N VAL A 92 12.93 -19.39 1.55
CA VAL A 92 12.80 -17.93 1.61
C VAL A 92 13.65 -17.38 2.75
N GLN A 93 14.44 -16.36 2.43
CA GLN A 93 15.23 -15.62 3.40
C GLN A 93 15.03 -14.10 3.23
N PHE A 94 15.20 -13.38 4.33
CA PHE A 94 15.13 -11.94 4.36
C PHE A 94 16.50 -11.33 4.52
N ASN A 95 16.90 -10.47 3.60
CA ASN A 95 18.04 -9.60 3.76
C ASN A 95 17.59 -8.27 4.36
N SER A 96 18.03 -7.95 5.56
CA SER A 96 17.67 -6.73 6.29
C SER A 96 18.77 -5.65 6.28
N VAL A 97 19.92 -5.92 5.67
CA VAL A 97 21.10 -5.04 5.76
C VAL A 97 20.91 -3.69 5.05
N ASN A 98 20.22 -3.67 3.92
CA ASN A 98 19.97 -2.45 3.11
C ASN A 98 18.51 -2.23 2.73
N GLY A 99 17.58 -2.77 3.49
CA GLY A 99 16.16 -2.82 3.24
C GLY A 99 15.59 -4.19 3.59
N LEU A 100 14.32 -4.41 3.36
CA LEU A 100 13.69 -5.73 3.52
C LEU A 100 13.62 -6.39 2.14
N ASP A 101 14.73 -6.99 1.71
CA ASP A 101 14.78 -7.71 0.44
C ASP A 101 14.47 -9.20 0.65
N VAL A 102 13.63 -9.77 -0.21
CA VAL A 102 13.25 -11.17 -0.17
C VAL A 102 14.11 -11.94 -1.17
N VAL A 103 14.79 -12.96 -0.68
CA VAL A 103 15.64 -13.87 -1.47
C VAL A 103 14.97 -15.23 -1.55
N PHE A 104 14.76 -15.74 -2.75
CA PHE A 104 14.30 -17.10 -3.01
C PHE A 104 15.48 -17.99 -3.35
N GLY A 105 15.64 -19.09 -2.59
CA GLY A 105 16.45 -20.22 -2.97
C GLY A 105 15.60 -21.17 -3.80
N ILE A 106 15.98 -21.40 -5.04
CA ILE A 106 15.23 -22.21 -6.02
C ILE A 106 16.11 -23.30 -6.62
N ASP A 107 15.50 -24.39 -7.00
CA ASP A 107 16.09 -25.32 -7.95
C ASP A 107 15.61 -24.89 -9.36
N PRO A 108 16.51 -24.45 -10.27
CA PRO A 108 16.11 -23.89 -11.55
C PRO A 108 15.23 -24.81 -12.39
N ALA A 109 15.46 -26.13 -12.35
CA ALA A 109 14.71 -27.09 -13.14
C ALA A 109 13.25 -27.20 -12.66
N SER A 110 13.04 -27.44 -11.36
CA SER A 110 11.69 -27.57 -10.79
C SER A 110 10.95 -26.24 -10.78
N PHE A 111 11.65 -25.12 -10.52
CA PHE A 111 11.03 -23.80 -10.57
C PHE A 111 10.58 -23.41 -11.97
N THR A 112 11.40 -23.73 -13.00
CA THR A 112 11.02 -23.52 -14.40
C THR A 112 9.81 -24.38 -14.81
N ALA A 113 9.76 -25.63 -14.36
CA ALA A 113 8.63 -26.51 -14.63
C ALA A 113 7.29 -25.97 -14.07
N VAL A 114 7.32 -25.28 -12.92
CA VAL A 114 6.15 -24.68 -12.30
C VAL A 114 5.84 -23.30 -12.88
N SER A 115 6.87 -22.46 -13.10
CA SER A 115 6.71 -21.04 -13.38
C SER A 115 6.78 -20.68 -14.87
N ASN A 116 7.04 -21.63 -15.76
CA ASN A 116 7.43 -21.42 -17.14
C ASN A 116 8.75 -20.64 -17.32
N GLY A 117 9.61 -20.66 -16.29
CA GLY A 117 10.93 -20.04 -16.31
C GLY A 117 10.93 -18.52 -16.21
N PHE A 118 12.10 -17.94 -16.40
CA PHE A 118 12.34 -16.51 -16.36
C PHE A 118 12.41 -15.91 -17.76
N VAL A 119 11.94 -14.66 -17.91
CA VAL A 119 12.19 -13.84 -19.09
C VAL A 119 13.42 -12.98 -18.79
N PHE A 120 14.51 -13.19 -19.53
CA PHE A 120 15.77 -12.50 -19.32
C PHE A 120 15.81 -11.18 -20.10
N HIS A 121 16.12 -10.09 -19.43
CA HIS A 121 16.50 -8.83 -20.06
C HIS A 121 17.98 -8.80 -20.41
N SER A 122 18.83 -9.45 -19.59
CA SER A 122 20.26 -9.63 -19.85
C SER A 122 20.81 -10.80 -19.05
N GLY A 123 21.94 -11.37 -19.50
CA GLY A 123 22.61 -12.49 -18.82
C GLY A 123 22.00 -13.86 -19.11
N HIS A 124 22.14 -14.77 -18.17
CA HIS A 124 21.72 -16.17 -18.26
C HIS A 124 21.17 -16.67 -16.91
N ASP A 125 20.61 -17.87 -16.90
CA ASP A 125 20.11 -18.53 -15.69
C ASP A 125 21.24 -18.92 -14.74
N LEU A 126 20.89 -19.31 -13.50
CA LEU A 126 21.82 -19.77 -12.49
C LEU A 126 22.62 -20.97 -13.01
N GLN A 127 23.94 -20.86 -12.98
CA GLN A 127 24.88 -21.92 -13.40
C GLN A 127 25.86 -22.31 -12.31
N ASN A 128 26.24 -21.35 -11.46
CA ASN A 128 27.18 -21.55 -10.37
C ASN A 128 26.53 -21.29 -9.02
N PRO A 129 26.99 -21.92 -7.93
CA PRO A 129 26.44 -21.73 -6.59
C PRO A 129 26.38 -20.27 -6.11
N ASN A 130 27.30 -19.43 -6.58
CA ASN A 130 27.39 -18.00 -6.24
C ASN A 130 26.67 -17.10 -7.24
N ASP A 131 25.89 -17.65 -8.16
CA ASP A 131 25.08 -16.84 -9.08
C ASP A 131 23.81 -16.36 -8.41
N ILE A 132 23.41 -15.12 -8.77
CA ILE A 132 22.14 -14.53 -8.35
C ILE A 132 21.43 -13.95 -9.56
N LEU A 133 20.13 -14.22 -9.68
CA LEU A 133 19.24 -13.49 -10.60
C LEU A 133 18.57 -12.34 -9.85
N VAL A 134 18.45 -11.22 -10.54
CA VAL A 134 17.87 -9.97 -9.99
C VAL A 134 16.72 -9.54 -10.88
N ASP A 135 15.59 -9.13 -10.30
CA ASP A 135 14.51 -8.58 -11.11
C ASP A 135 14.86 -7.17 -11.64
N ASP A 136 14.21 -6.77 -12.73
CA ASP A 136 14.48 -5.48 -13.41
C ASP A 136 14.14 -4.26 -12.53
N ILE A 137 13.16 -4.37 -11.61
CA ILE A 137 12.80 -3.32 -10.67
C ILE A 137 13.92 -3.13 -9.64
N TYR A 138 14.42 -4.22 -9.07
CA TYR A 138 15.53 -4.18 -8.13
C TYR A 138 16.82 -3.70 -8.81
N ALA A 139 17.11 -4.23 -10.00
CA ALA A 139 18.26 -3.84 -10.78
C ALA A 139 18.29 -2.32 -11.07
N LYS A 140 17.12 -1.73 -11.43
CA LYS A 140 16.97 -0.28 -11.62
C LYS A 140 17.11 0.48 -10.30
N ALA A 141 16.50 0.01 -9.22
CA ALA A 141 16.52 0.68 -7.92
C ALA A 141 17.91 0.73 -7.29
N LYS A 142 18.65 -0.36 -7.35
CA LYS A 142 20.01 -0.50 -6.79
C LYS A 142 21.13 -0.22 -7.80
N LYS A 143 20.77 0.06 -9.08
CA LYS A 143 21.70 0.30 -10.19
C LYS A 143 22.66 -0.86 -10.44
N VAL A 144 22.18 -2.09 -10.26
CA VAL A 144 22.92 -3.33 -10.44
C VAL A 144 22.81 -3.79 -11.90
N LYS A 145 23.88 -4.35 -12.44
CA LYS A 145 23.95 -4.88 -13.82
C LYS A 145 24.52 -6.30 -13.82
N THR A 146 24.18 -7.06 -14.85
CA THR A 146 24.78 -8.38 -15.10
C THR A 146 26.31 -8.30 -15.10
N GLY A 147 26.95 -9.27 -14.49
CA GLY A 147 28.41 -9.39 -14.36
C GLY A 147 29.00 -8.67 -13.15
N GLN A 148 28.20 -7.96 -12.37
CA GLN A 148 28.67 -7.30 -11.13
C GLN A 148 28.56 -8.26 -9.93
N SER A 149 29.40 -8.03 -8.91
CA SER A 149 29.24 -8.68 -7.61
C SER A 149 28.31 -7.89 -6.72
N MET A 150 27.52 -8.60 -5.92
CA MET A 150 26.55 -8.02 -4.98
C MET A 150 26.64 -8.76 -3.64
N HIS A 151 26.72 -8.01 -2.54
CA HIS A 151 26.78 -8.53 -1.18
C HIS A 151 25.36 -8.67 -0.60
N ILE A 152 24.90 -9.89 -0.38
CA ILE A 152 23.56 -10.24 0.14
C ILE A 152 23.69 -11.36 1.16
N LEU A 153 23.03 -11.23 2.34
CA LEU A 153 23.04 -12.23 3.41
C LEU A 153 24.46 -12.60 3.85
N ASP A 154 25.35 -11.59 3.99
CA ASP A 154 26.76 -11.76 4.34
C ASP A 154 27.57 -12.64 3.35
N HIS A 155 27.12 -12.73 2.11
CA HIS A 155 27.77 -13.49 1.05
C HIS A 155 27.87 -12.68 -0.25
N ASP A 156 28.95 -12.88 -1.00
CA ASP A 156 29.18 -12.22 -2.28
C ASP A 156 28.66 -13.08 -3.44
N PHE A 157 27.61 -12.59 -4.10
CA PHE A 157 27.03 -13.22 -5.26
C PHE A 157 27.45 -12.50 -6.55
N HIS A 158 27.54 -13.27 -7.64
CA HIS A 158 27.73 -12.76 -8.99
C HIS A 158 26.37 -12.64 -9.70
N VAL A 159 26.03 -11.45 -10.21
CA VAL A 159 24.79 -11.22 -10.93
C VAL A 159 24.84 -11.89 -12.28
N ALA A 160 24.29 -13.10 -12.39
CA ALA A 160 24.26 -13.89 -13.62
C ALA A 160 23.27 -13.35 -14.64
N GLY A 161 22.14 -12.80 -14.18
CA GLY A 161 21.13 -12.26 -15.08
C GLY A 161 20.18 -11.27 -14.41
N VAL A 162 19.60 -10.41 -15.27
CA VAL A 162 18.49 -9.53 -14.92
C VAL A 162 17.24 -10.08 -15.60
N VAL A 163 16.20 -10.38 -14.80
CA VAL A 163 14.96 -11.00 -15.25
C VAL A 163 13.76 -10.07 -15.11
N GLU A 164 12.69 -10.38 -15.83
CA GLU A 164 11.41 -9.67 -15.66
C GLU A 164 10.84 -9.94 -14.27
N HIS A 165 10.32 -8.88 -13.63
CA HIS A 165 9.70 -8.96 -12.31
C HIS A 165 8.42 -9.80 -12.30
N GLY A 166 7.99 -10.25 -11.09
CA GLY A 166 6.70 -10.90 -10.90
C GLY A 166 6.75 -12.38 -10.59
N LYS A 167 7.92 -12.95 -10.30
CA LYS A 167 8.11 -14.38 -10.00
C LYS A 167 8.29 -14.70 -8.50
N GLY A 168 7.54 -14.04 -7.63
CA GLY A 168 7.53 -14.31 -6.19
C GLY A 168 8.51 -13.46 -5.39
N ALA A 169 9.76 -13.43 -5.78
CA ALA A 169 10.81 -12.61 -5.17
C ALA A 169 11.43 -11.62 -6.16
N ARG A 170 12.38 -10.83 -5.69
CA ARG A 170 13.21 -9.95 -6.51
C ARG A 170 14.62 -10.50 -6.73
N LEU A 171 15.04 -11.42 -5.87
CA LEU A 171 16.35 -12.03 -5.86
C LEU A 171 16.20 -13.56 -5.82
N PHE A 172 16.95 -14.25 -6.69
CA PHE A 172 16.89 -15.70 -6.78
C PHE A 172 18.31 -16.26 -6.79
N VAL A 173 18.54 -17.25 -5.94
CA VAL A 173 19.80 -17.98 -5.82
C VAL A 173 19.54 -19.48 -5.85
N PHE A 174 20.57 -20.31 -5.94
CA PHE A 174 20.39 -21.75 -5.81
C PHE A 174 19.82 -22.13 -4.44
N LEU A 175 18.88 -23.07 -4.45
CA LEU A 175 18.27 -23.60 -3.22
C LEU A 175 19.32 -24.17 -2.27
N SER A 176 20.25 -24.96 -2.79
CA SER A 176 21.34 -25.55 -2.00
C SER A 176 22.23 -24.50 -1.33
N THR A 177 22.60 -23.44 -2.05
CA THR A 177 23.39 -22.32 -1.50
C THR A 177 22.66 -21.62 -0.37
N LEU A 178 21.35 -21.30 -0.58
CA LEU A 178 20.58 -20.63 0.45
C LEU A 178 20.30 -21.53 1.66
N GLN A 179 20.14 -22.84 1.45
CA GLN A 179 20.01 -23.83 2.53
C GLN A 179 21.26 -23.91 3.39
N GLU A 180 22.44 -23.91 2.77
CA GLU A 180 23.72 -23.93 3.47
C GLU A 180 23.89 -22.64 4.30
N MET A 181 23.67 -21.47 3.70
CA MET A 181 23.78 -20.18 4.37
C MET A 181 22.81 -20.03 5.54
N ALA A 182 21.59 -20.54 5.40
CA ALA A 182 20.54 -20.45 6.42
C ALA A 182 20.61 -21.58 7.47
N GLY A 183 21.54 -22.55 7.34
CA GLY A 183 21.56 -23.75 8.19
C GLY A 183 20.26 -24.59 8.08
N ALA A 184 19.60 -24.53 6.93
CA ALA A 184 18.31 -25.18 6.66
C ALA A 184 18.44 -26.31 5.64
N HIS A 185 19.42 -27.19 5.83
CA HIS A 185 19.66 -28.31 4.94
C HIS A 185 18.38 -29.16 4.77
N ASP A 186 18.11 -29.58 3.52
CA ASP A 186 16.95 -30.39 3.15
C ASP A 186 15.60 -29.81 3.57
N LYS A 187 15.49 -28.47 3.61
CA LYS A 187 14.26 -27.77 3.97
C LYS A 187 13.85 -26.74 2.93
N ALA A 188 12.54 -26.50 2.84
CA ALA A 188 11.91 -25.47 2.02
C ALA A 188 10.90 -24.68 2.87
N SER A 189 10.71 -23.41 2.55
CA SER A 189 9.70 -22.57 3.19
C SER A 189 8.33 -22.71 2.52
N ILE A 190 8.33 -22.97 1.22
CA ILE A 190 7.13 -23.05 0.37
C ILE A 190 7.28 -24.19 -0.62
N PHE A 191 6.18 -24.88 -0.92
CA PHE A 191 6.08 -25.71 -2.10
C PHE A 191 5.07 -25.09 -3.05
N TYR A 192 5.48 -24.84 -4.28
CA TYR A 192 4.60 -24.47 -5.38
C TYR A 192 4.24 -25.71 -6.20
N ILE A 193 2.95 -25.89 -6.49
CA ILE A 193 2.45 -26.99 -7.30
C ILE A 193 1.86 -26.45 -8.58
N LYS A 194 2.22 -27.06 -9.69
CA LYS A 194 1.57 -26.89 -10.99
C LYS A 194 0.75 -28.14 -11.31
N ASN A 195 -0.54 -27.93 -11.59
CA ASN A 195 -1.41 -29.01 -12.03
C ASN A 195 -1.37 -29.18 -13.55
N ASP A 196 -1.77 -30.33 -14.04
CA ASP A 196 -1.95 -30.60 -15.47
C ASP A 196 -3.04 -29.70 -16.07
N ARG A 197 -4.10 -29.42 -15.28
CA ARG A 197 -5.22 -28.53 -15.62
C ARG A 197 -5.68 -27.76 -14.40
N THR A 198 -6.03 -26.51 -14.61
CA THR A 198 -6.53 -25.63 -13.55
C THR A 198 -7.83 -26.15 -12.90
N ASP A 199 -8.66 -26.91 -13.66
CA ASP A 199 -9.91 -27.49 -13.15
C ASP A 199 -9.67 -28.53 -12.05
N HIS A 200 -8.49 -29.17 -12.03
CA HIS A 200 -8.14 -30.19 -11.02
C HIS A 200 -7.65 -29.57 -9.70
N THR A 201 -7.46 -28.25 -9.65
CA THR A 201 -6.96 -27.59 -8.44
C THR A 201 -7.75 -27.93 -7.15
N PRO A 202 -9.11 -27.98 -7.14
CA PRO A 202 -9.83 -28.36 -5.93
C PRO A 202 -9.55 -29.80 -5.49
N ALA A 203 -9.47 -30.74 -6.43
CA ALA A 203 -9.21 -32.15 -6.12
C ALA A 203 -7.82 -32.34 -5.52
N VAL A 204 -6.78 -31.77 -6.17
CA VAL A 204 -5.41 -31.80 -5.67
C VAL A 204 -5.31 -31.14 -4.29
N MET A 205 -6.00 -30.03 -4.05
CA MET A 205 -6.01 -29.36 -2.74
C MET A 205 -6.59 -30.26 -1.65
N ASP A 206 -7.64 -30.99 -1.94
CA ASP A 206 -8.26 -31.90 -0.97
C ASP A 206 -7.36 -33.10 -0.64
N GLU A 207 -6.67 -33.67 -1.63
CA GLU A 207 -5.66 -34.71 -1.42
C GLU A 207 -4.47 -34.20 -0.60
N VAL A 208 -3.95 -33.00 -0.92
CA VAL A 208 -2.87 -32.37 -0.16
C VAL A 208 -3.29 -32.11 1.27
N ARG A 209 -4.50 -31.65 1.52
CA ARG A 209 -5.02 -31.44 2.89
C ARG A 209 -5.15 -32.73 3.70
N GLN A 210 -5.48 -33.84 3.05
CA GLN A 210 -5.49 -35.16 3.70
C GLN A 210 -4.07 -35.63 4.02
N LEU A 211 -3.13 -35.43 3.11
CA LEU A 211 -1.72 -35.80 3.28
C LEU A 211 -1.03 -34.91 4.32
N LEU A 212 -1.34 -33.61 4.34
CA LEU A 212 -0.69 -32.58 5.13
C LEU A 212 -1.70 -31.75 5.96
N PRO A 213 -2.44 -32.34 6.92
CA PRO A 213 -3.57 -31.69 7.58
C PRO A 213 -3.18 -30.48 8.48
N ARG A 214 -1.89 -30.31 8.77
CA ARG A 214 -1.37 -29.18 9.57
C ARG A 214 -0.84 -28.03 8.73
N TYR A 215 -0.76 -28.20 7.40
CA TYR A 215 -0.16 -27.20 6.51
C TYR A 215 -1.23 -26.34 5.86
N GLU A 216 -0.86 -25.11 5.57
CA GLU A 216 -1.71 -24.16 4.84
C GLU A 216 -1.64 -24.45 3.35
N VAL A 217 -2.76 -24.85 2.76
CA VAL A 217 -2.90 -25.18 1.34
C VAL A 217 -3.82 -24.14 0.71
N ARG A 218 -3.30 -23.34 -0.21
CA ARG A 218 -4.01 -22.20 -0.81
C ARG A 218 -3.86 -22.19 -2.33
N PRO A 219 -4.94 -21.85 -3.08
CA PRO A 219 -4.83 -21.61 -4.51
C PRO A 219 -4.17 -20.26 -4.75
N LEU A 220 -3.21 -20.19 -5.67
CA LEU A 220 -2.48 -18.94 -5.95
C LEU A 220 -3.37 -17.87 -6.58
N LYS A 221 -4.30 -18.25 -7.46
CA LYS A 221 -5.20 -17.31 -8.13
C LYS A 221 -6.05 -16.47 -7.18
N ASP A 222 -6.29 -16.95 -5.96
CA ASP A 222 -7.09 -16.24 -4.96
C ASP A 222 -6.23 -15.34 -4.07
N PHE A 223 -4.90 -15.34 -4.26
CA PHE A 223 -3.98 -14.60 -3.41
C PHE A 223 -4.19 -13.08 -3.46
N ILE A 224 -4.59 -12.55 -4.62
CA ILE A 224 -4.95 -11.12 -4.74
C ILE A 224 -6.11 -10.76 -3.80
N SER A 225 -7.13 -11.62 -3.73
CA SER A 225 -8.30 -11.38 -2.87
C SER A 225 -7.96 -11.43 -1.38
N LEU A 226 -6.94 -12.21 -1.01
CA LEU A 226 -6.44 -12.31 0.36
C LEU A 226 -5.57 -11.10 0.75
N MET A 227 -4.88 -10.48 -0.21
CA MET A 227 -4.00 -9.33 -0.02
C MET A 227 -4.77 -8.01 -0.02
N THR A 228 -5.76 -7.90 0.85
CA THR A 228 -6.47 -6.65 1.10
C THR A 228 -6.23 -6.17 2.53
N SER A 229 -6.28 -4.87 2.74
CA SER A 229 -6.07 -4.29 4.07
C SER A 229 -7.07 -4.77 5.11
N SER A 230 -8.26 -5.21 4.70
CA SER A 230 -9.28 -5.77 5.59
C SER A 230 -8.95 -7.19 6.09
N ASN A 231 -8.20 -7.96 5.29
CA ASN A 231 -7.85 -9.34 5.61
C ASN A 231 -6.52 -9.46 6.38
N LEU A 232 -5.76 -8.37 6.48
CA LEU A 232 -4.50 -8.34 7.23
C LEU A 232 -4.73 -7.80 8.64
N PRO A 233 -4.53 -8.62 9.69
CA PRO A 233 -4.71 -8.18 11.07
C PRO A 233 -3.86 -6.95 11.39
N GLY A 234 -4.51 -5.91 11.95
CA GLY A 234 -3.85 -4.66 12.35
C GLY A 234 -3.63 -3.63 11.25
N LEU A 235 -3.49 -4.01 9.97
CA LEU A 235 -3.23 -3.06 8.89
C LEU A 235 -4.43 -2.14 8.63
N GLY A 236 -5.63 -2.70 8.60
CA GLY A 236 -6.87 -1.92 8.50
C GLY A 236 -7.05 -0.96 9.68
N ALA A 237 -6.74 -1.42 10.90
CA ALA A 237 -6.76 -0.58 12.10
C ALA A 237 -5.73 0.55 11.99
N PHE A 238 -4.50 0.27 11.56
CA PHE A 238 -3.46 1.28 11.34
C PHE A 238 -3.92 2.35 10.35
N ILE A 239 -4.47 1.96 9.19
CA ILE A 239 -4.99 2.90 8.18
C ILE A 239 -6.10 3.77 8.78
N ASN A 240 -7.05 3.16 9.52
CA ASN A 240 -8.15 3.89 10.14
C ASN A 240 -7.66 4.89 11.20
N VAL A 241 -6.65 4.54 11.99
CA VAL A 241 -6.02 5.45 12.96
C VAL A 241 -5.36 6.62 12.25
N MET A 242 -4.61 6.37 11.16
CA MET A 242 -3.97 7.43 10.37
C MET A 242 -5.01 8.37 9.74
N ILE A 243 -6.10 7.82 9.19
CA ILE A 243 -7.22 8.63 8.69
C ILE A 243 -7.86 9.43 9.82
N GLY A 244 -8.09 8.81 10.98
CA GLY A 244 -8.65 9.48 12.15
C GLY A 244 -7.80 10.67 12.61
N ILE A 245 -6.48 10.50 12.68
CA ILE A 245 -5.55 11.60 13.02
C ILE A 245 -5.65 12.74 11.98
N ALA A 246 -5.66 12.39 10.69
CA ALA A 246 -5.80 13.40 9.63
C ALA A 246 -7.10 14.20 9.77
N VAL A 247 -8.21 13.53 10.02
CA VAL A 247 -9.53 14.16 10.23
C VAL A 247 -9.54 15.09 11.45
N VAL A 248 -8.94 14.65 12.57
CA VAL A 248 -8.86 15.48 13.78
C VAL A 248 -8.02 16.75 13.52
N ILE A 249 -6.89 16.61 12.85
CA ILE A 249 -6.04 17.77 12.50
C ILE A 249 -6.79 18.71 11.55
N GLY A 250 -7.39 18.19 10.48
CA GLY A 250 -8.19 18.99 9.54
C GLY A 250 -9.35 19.71 10.21
N PHE A 251 -10.10 19.02 11.06
CA PHE A 251 -11.16 19.61 11.88
C PHE A 251 -10.64 20.76 12.75
N LEU A 252 -9.54 20.57 13.49
CA LEU A 252 -8.98 21.60 14.37
C LEU A 252 -8.48 22.83 13.61
N VAL A 253 -7.82 22.62 12.46
CA VAL A 253 -7.33 23.73 11.64
C VAL A 253 -8.49 24.55 11.08
N ILE A 254 -9.54 23.89 10.56
CA ILE A 254 -10.72 24.58 10.02
C ILE A 254 -11.49 25.27 11.17
N PHE A 255 -11.65 24.59 12.31
CA PHE A 255 -12.28 25.19 13.50
C PHE A 255 -11.59 26.47 13.91
N LEU A 256 -10.27 26.45 14.13
CA LEU A 256 -9.49 27.62 14.52
C LEU A 256 -9.54 28.73 13.47
N SER A 257 -9.40 28.39 12.19
CA SER A 257 -9.47 29.33 11.08
C SER A 257 -10.85 30.01 10.99
N MET A 258 -11.94 29.25 11.11
CA MET A 258 -13.29 29.81 11.07
C MET A 258 -13.64 30.56 12.34
N TYR A 259 -13.17 30.11 13.51
CA TYR A 259 -13.37 30.82 14.78
C TYR A 259 -12.73 32.21 14.75
N THR A 260 -11.48 32.31 14.32
CA THR A 260 -10.79 33.61 14.17
C THR A 260 -11.47 34.47 13.09
N THR A 261 -11.92 33.88 11.97
CA THR A 261 -12.67 34.59 10.93
C THR A 261 -13.95 35.23 11.48
N VAL A 262 -14.72 34.49 12.28
CA VAL A 262 -15.96 34.98 12.91
C VAL A 262 -15.68 36.17 13.88
N ILE A 263 -14.63 36.07 14.70
CA ILE A 263 -14.25 37.14 15.62
C ILE A 263 -13.90 38.41 14.84
N GLU A 264 -13.04 38.33 13.84
CA GLU A 264 -12.59 39.47 13.06
C GLU A 264 -13.70 40.13 12.22
N ARG A 265 -14.73 39.35 11.86
CA ARG A 265 -15.87 39.83 11.05
C ARG A 265 -17.12 40.07 11.89
N THR A 266 -16.95 40.19 13.25
CA THR A 266 -18.08 40.38 14.15
C THR A 266 -18.90 41.61 13.76
N ARG A 267 -18.26 42.76 13.40
CA ARG A 267 -18.93 43.96 12.94
C ARG A 267 -19.71 43.78 11.64
N GLU A 268 -19.14 43.11 10.64
CA GLU A 268 -19.84 42.83 9.39
C GLU A 268 -21.09 41.94 9.62
N ILE A 269 -20.97 40.93 10.48
CA ILE A 269 -22.07 40.06 10.89
C ILE A 269 -23.14 40.87 11.63
N GLY A 270 -22.74 41.79 12.49
CA GLY A 270 -23.66 42.74 13.19
C GLY A 270 -24.47 43.61 12.21
N VAL A 271 -23.80 44.19 11.22
CA VAL A 271 -24.48 44.99 10.15
C VAL A 271 -25.49 44.10 9.35
N LEU A 272 -25.08 42.90 8.96
CA LEU A 272 -26.03 42.03 8.27
C LEU A 272 -27.27 41.68 9.09
N LYS A 273 -27.09 41.47 10.40
CA LYS A 273 -28.20 41.19 11.33
C LYS A 273 -29.08 42.39 11.57
N SER A 274 -28.52 43.61 11.67
CA SER A 274 -29.30 44.86 11.79
C SER A 274 -30.13 45.15 10.54
N LEU A 275 -29.68 44.66 9.37
CA LEU A 275 -30.43 44.70 8.11
C LEU A 275 -31.48 43.55 7.97
N GLY A 276 -31.66 42.73 9.03
CA GLY A 276 -32.68 41.66 9.07
C GLY A 276 -32.23 40.30 8.65
N ALA A 277 -30.91 40.04 8.52
CA ALA A 277 -30.40 38.68 8.22
C ALA A 277 -30.76 37.69 9.32
N SER A 278 -31.38 36.56 8.94
CA SER A 278 -31.76 35.50 9.87
C SER A 278 -30.52 34.72 10.37
N LYS A 279 -30.66 34.08 11.52
CA LYS A 279 -29.58 33.21 12.09
C LYS A 279 -29.15 32.14 11.09
N GLY A 280 -30.12 31.50 10.40
CA GLY A 280 -29.85 30.47 9.41
C GLY A 280 -29.09 30.99 8.19
N TYR A 281 -29.34 32.24 7.80
CA TYR A 281 -28.63 32.88 6.70
C TYR A 281 -27.14 33.09 7.02
N ILE A 282 -26.79 33.52 8.25
CA ILE A 282 -25.41 33.68 8.70
C ILE A 282 -24.70 32.32 8.71
N VAL A 283 -25.32 31.28 9.30
CA VAL A 283 -24.76 29.92 9.30
C VAL A 283 -24.50 29.42 7.88
N ARG A 284 -25.47 29.61 6.98
CA ARG A 284 -25.35 29.18 5.58
C ARG A 284 -24.20 29.88 4.85
N ILE A 285 -23.98 31.17 5.08
CA ILE A 285 -22.84 31.90 4.47
C ILE A 285 -21.51 31.27 4.92
N ILE A 286 -21.32 31.08 6.24
CA ILE A 286 -20.09 30.56 6.78
C ILE A 286 -19.83 29.12 6.31
N LEU A 287 -20.86 28.27 6.33
CA LEU A 287 -20.71 26.89 5.86
C LEU A 287 -20.44 26.81 4.35
N SER A 288 -21.05 27.68 3.54
CA SER A 288 -20.77 27.71 2.09
C SER A 288 -19.35 28.25 1.79
N GLU A 289 -18.84 29.21 2.58
CA GLU A 289 -17.45 29.66 2.49
C GLU A 289 -16.48 28.51 2.84
N THR A 290 -16.74 27.78 3.93
CA THR A 290 -16.00 26.58 4.31
C THR A 290 -16.03 25.51 3.23
N THR A 291 -17.20 25.24 2.64
CA THR A 291 -17.33 24.24 1.56
C THR A 291 -16.44 24.58 0.36
N LEU A 292 -16.41 25.85 -0.04
CA LEU A 292 -15.54 26.30 -1.14
C LEU A 292 -14.05 26.12 -0.80
N LEU A 293 -13.65 26.43 0.44
CA LEU A 293 -12.28 26.22 0.90
C LEU A 293 -11.90 24.73 0.92
N CYS A 294 -12.80 23.87 1.42
CA CYS A 294 -12.59 22.43 1.42
C CYS A 294 -12.49 21.85 0.00
N LEU A 295 -13.35 22.32 -0.93
CA LEU A 295 -13.28 21.91 -2.32
C LEU A 295 -11.98 22.35 -3.00
N ALA A 296 -11.57 23.59 -2.80
CA ALA A 296 -10.30 24.09 -3.33
C ALA A 296 -9.11 23.30 -2.75
N GLY A 297 -9.10 23.07 -1.43
CA GLY A 297 -8.11 22.26 -0.75
C GLY A 297 -8.10 20.80 -1.23
N ALA A 298 -9.27 20.18 -1.41
CA ALA A 298 -9.38 18.82 -1.93
C ALA A 298 -8.81 18.70 -3.36
N ILE A 299 -9.15 19.63 -4.26
CA ILE A 299 -8.62 19.66 -5.62
C ILE A 299 -7.09 19.82 -5.59
N ALA A 300 -6.56 20.74 -4.79
CA ALA A 300 -5.13 20.94 -4.62
C ALA A 300 -4.46 19.69 -4.02
N GLY A 301 -5.08 19.04 -3.03
CA GLY A 301 -4.60 17.81 -2.41
C GLY A 301 -4.55 16.61 -3.36
N ILE A 302 -5.57 16.47 -4.21
CA ILE A 302 -5.57 15.46 -5.26
C ILE A 302 -4.40 15.72 -6.22
N GLY A 303 -4.25 16.94 -6.71
CA GLY A 303 -3.13 17.32 -7.59
C GLY A 303 -1.77 17.04 -6.95
N LEU A 304 -1.60 17.41 -5.68
CA LEU A 304 -0.39 17.15 -4.90
C LEU A 304 -0.12 15.64 -4.74
N SER A 305 -1.17 14.83 -4.54
CA SER A 305 -1.04 13.36 -4.45
C SER A 305 -0.47 12.77 -5.74
N PHE A 306 -0.94 13.20 -6.91
CA PHE A 306 -0.42 12.74 -8.20
C PHE A 306 1.03 13.21 -8.42
N LEU A 307 1.35 14.43 -8.03
CA LEU A 307 2.71 14.97 -8.09
C LEU A 307 3.64 14.14 -7.20
N MET A 308 3.26 13.93 -5.93
CA MET A 308 4.04 13.12 -4.98
C MET A 308 4.21 11.69 -5.48
N ARG A 309 3.15 11.05 -5.98
CA ARG A 309 3.26 9.72 -6.61
C ARG A 309 4.34 9.68 -7.69
N THR A 310 4.35 10.67 -8.58
CA THR A 310 5.32 10.73 -9.68
C THR A 310 6.75 10.90 -9.15
N VAL A 311 6.94 11.73 -8.13
CA VAL A 311 8.24 11.95 -7.47
C VAL A 311 8.70 10.68 -6.76
N PHE A 312 7.82 10.05 -5.97
CA PHE A 312 8.17 8.83 -5.22
C PHE A 312 8.53 7.67 -6.14
N ILE A 313 7.79 7.44 -7.23
CA ILE A 313 8.11 6.37 -8.19
C ILE A 313 9.46 6.61 -8.88
N ARG A 314 9.84 7.88 -9.14
CA ARG A 314 11.16 8.19 -9.72
C ARG A 314 12.30 8.01 -8.73
N LEU A 315 12.10 8.37 -7.46
CA LEU A 315 13.12 8.24 -6.42
C LEU A 315 13.23 6.81 -5.88
N PHE A 316 12.12 6.11 -5.81
CA PHE A 316 11.99 4.77 -5.24
C PHE A 316 11.22 3.87 -6.21
N PRO A 317 11.87 3.35 -7.29
CA PRO A 317 11.18 2.52 -8.30
C PRO A 317 10.53 1.26 -7.73
N ALA A 318 10.99 0.80 -6.56
CA ALA A 318 10.45 -0.36 -5.86
C ALA A 318 9.11 -0.09 -5.14
N LEU A 319 8.69 1.18 -5.02
CA LEU A 319 7.42 1.54 -4.37
C LEU A 319 6.28 1.58 -5.39
N SER A 320 5.24 0.82 -5.10
CA SER A 320 3.98 0.86 -5.86
C SER A 320 2.95 1.70 -5.11
N ILE A 321 2.43 2.75 -5.77
CA ILE A 321 1.40 3.63 -5.20
C ILE A 321 0.16 3.58 -6.09
N LEU A 322 -0.91 3.01 -5.56
CA LEU A 322 -2.18 2.83 -6.27
C LEU A 322 -3.20 3.90 -5.82
N ILE A 323 -3.39 4.93 -6.64
CA ILE A 323 -4.44 5.94 -6.42
C ILE A 323 -5.70 5.48 -7.14
N THR A 324 -6.75 5.14 -6.39
CA THR A 324 -8.04 4.72 -6.92
C THR A 324 -9.07 5.84 -6.82
N LEU A 325 -9.97 5.95 -7.78
CA LEU A 325 -11.04 6.95 -7.77
C LEU A 325 -11.90 6.86 -6.51
N ASN A 326 -12.16 5.64 -6.03
CA ASN A 326 -12.94 5.41 -4.81
C ASN A 326 -12.29 6.09 -3.59
N TRP A 327 -10.96 5.96 -3.42
CA TRP A 327 -10.26 6.59 -2.31
C TRP A 327 -10.09 8.10 -2.50
N VAL A 328 -9.97 8.59 -3.73
CA VAL A 328 -10.01 10.04 -4.02
C VAL A 328 -11.34 10.64 -3.58
N LEU A 329 -12.47 9.99 -3.93
CA LEU A 329 -13.80 10.46 -3.53
C LEU A 329 -14.00 10.37 -2.01
N ARG A 330 -13.59 9.26 -1.37
CA ARG A 330 -13.69 9.10 0.09
C ARG A 330 -12.85 10.14 0.84
N ALA A 331 -11.61 10.35 0.46
CA ALA A 331 -10.74 11.34 1.10
C ALA A 331 -11.31 12.76 0.96
N SER A 332 -11.83 13.12 -0.22
CA SER A 332 -12.48 14.40 -0.44
C SER A 332 -13.76 14.57 0.39
N ALA A 333 -14.59 13.51 0.46
CA ALA A 333 -15.79 13.54 1.28
C ALA A 333 -15.47 13.68 2.78
N ILE A 334 -14.47 12.96 3.27
CA ILE A 334 -14.00 13.02 4.66
C ILE A 334 -13.54 14.45 4.98
N ALA A 335 -12.71 15.07 4.13
CA ALA A 335 -12.21 16.42 4.33
C ALA A 335 -13.33 17.48 4.32
N ILE A 336 -14.31 17.34 3.41
CA ILE A 336 -15.46 18.25 3.36
C ILE A 336 -16.34 18.10 4.61
N ILE A 337 -16.67 16.87 5.01
CA ILE A 337 -17.50 16.60 6.19
C ILE A 337 -16.78 17.07 7.46
N GLY A 338 -15.50 16.72 7.62
CA GLY A 338 -14.67 17.17 8.75
C GLY A 338 -14.59 18.70 8.84
N GLY A 339 -14.40 19.35 7.69
CA GLY A 339 -14.37 20.80 7.58
C GLY A 339 -15.71 21.47 7.94
N LEU A 340 -16.83 20.94 7.47
CA LEU A 340 -18.16 21.42 7.84
C LEU A 340 -18.45 21.25 9.33
N LEU A 341 -18.05 20.12 9.92
CA LEU A 341 -18.17 19.89 11.35
C LEU A 341 -17.30 20.89 12.14
N GLY A 342 -16.06 21.14 11.70
CA GLY A 342 -15.16 22.14 12.31
C GLY A 342 -15.72 23.55 12.25
N ALA A 343 -16.34 23.95 11.16
CA ALA A 343 -16.94 25.27 10.98
C ALA A 343 -18.33 25.43 11.67
N SER A 344 -18.98 24.34 12.04
CA SER A 344 -20.35 24.36 12.55
C SER A 344 -20.49 25.16 13.85
N TYR A 345 -19.59 24.97 14.81
CA TYR A 345 -19.61 25.71 16.07
C TYR A 345 -19.31 27.22 15.88
N PRO A 346 -18.25 27.64 15.16
CA PRO A 346 -18.04 29.04 14.83
C PRO A 346 -19.23 29.69 14.11
N ALA A 347 -19.84 28.98 13.15
CA ALA A 347 -21.01 29.48 12.43
C ALA A 347 -22.22 29.67 13.35
N TRP A 348 -22.45 28.74 14.27
CA TRP A 348 -23.50 28.87 15.26
C TRP A 348 -23.24 30.03 16.23
N LEU A 349 -22.00 30.19 16.71
CA LEU A 349 -21.60 31.29 17.57
C LEU A 349 -21.84 32.65 16.89
N ALA A 350 -21.42 32.79 15.62
CA ALA A 350 -21.65 33.98 14.81
C ALA A 350 -23.14 34.32 14.71
N SER A 351 -23.99 33.32 14.55
CA SER A 351 -25.44 33.51 14.43
C SER A 351 -26.10 34.03 15.70
N ARG A 352 -25.47 33.87 16.89
CA ARG A 352 -26.00 34.28 18.18
C ARG A 352 -25.48 35.65 18.66
N LYS A 353 -24.47 36.22 18.02
CA LYS A 353 -23.96 37.57 18.37
C LYS A 353 -25.06 38.61 18.33
N ASP A 354 -25.13 39.51 19.37
CA ASP A 354 -26.07 40.61 19.39
C ASP A 354 -25.61 41.69 18.40
N PRO A 355 -26.52 42.21 17.55
CA PRO A 355 -26.19 43.29 16.62
C PRO A 355 -25.67 44.55 17.30
N VAL A 356 -26.22 44.89 18.46
CA VAL A 356 -25.85 46.13 19.20
C VAL A 356 -24.41 46.00 19.77
N GLU A 357 -24.11 44.85 20.39
CA GLU A 357 -22.75 44.58 20.90
C GLU A 357 -21.74 44.45 19.74
N ALA A 358 -22.15 43.86 18.63
CA ALA A 358 -21.29 43.66 17.47
C ALA A 358 -20.93 44.96 16.75
N LEU A 359 -21.78 45.99 16.81
CA LEU A 359 -21.51 47.32 16.27
C LEU A 359 -20.65 48.18 17.17
N ALA A 360 -20.66 47.91 18.51
CA ALA A 360 -19.83 48.58 19.50
C ALA A 360 -18.42 47.99 19.61
N TYR A 361 -18.14 46.91 18.88
CA TYR A 361 -16.83 46.24 18.89
C TYR A 361 -15.84 47.05 18.03
N GLU A 362 -14.81 47.65 18.63
CA GLU A 362 -13.68 48.30 17.96
C GLU A 362 -12.64 47.30 17.46
#